data_c525dcd125e7345c75d62fcff649d753
#
_entry.id   c525dcd125e7345c75d62fcff649d753
#
_cell.length_a   1.000
_cell.length_b   1.000
_cell.length_c   1.000
_cell.angle_alpha   90.00
_cell.angle_beta   90.00
_cell.angle_gamma   90.00
#
_symmetry.space_group_name_H-M   'P 1'
#
loop_
_entity.id
_entity.type
_entity.pdbx_description
1 polymer ?
#
loop_
_entity_poly.entity_id
_entity_poly.type
_entity_poly.pdbx_seq_one_letter_code
_entity_poly.pdbx_strand_id
1 'polypeptide(L)'
;MSESDPQIKVDWQARRRKMARAGLKRMVSLVERRDTERADGPLPLHKGVYIDPARFEAERTKLFLGEPILAGLSGDIPNPGDLFVFDAAGPSIIVTRGKDGAARAFLNMCTHRGAKLVEESEPFSDHRARITCPFHAWTFDPAGKLIGQPSKASFAGCEIGARNLIERPCAEYLGLIFVRPGGGDPIDAAAHIGDFSDVLAALELHRAEPVKKGIMTADSNWKFALDTYAEGYHFASLHASTIGQTNYSDVSAVDRYGRHHRVGFPDFGVGDLVSVAENEWPETEYGGVHYIFPNTVVFFGSVGVDSFFTQVFRLFPDGVGKTRCQFAVYAPFGVGTDEYKAMCEMAYDATAQVVQTEDYRVASHGYANLLTAPDDYHVVIGSNENAVQAVHQHIAEAIGMPLN
;
A
#
# COMPACT_ATOMS: atom_id res chain seq x y z
N MET A 1 15.10 -14.38 -3.02
CA MET A 1 15.84 -15.45 -2.31
C MET A 1 15.34 -16.75 -2.92
N SER A 2 16.20 -17.53 -3.59
CA SER A 2 15.82 -18.81 -4.17
C SER A 2 15.57 -19.85 -3.06
N GLU A 3 14.70 -20.82 -3.31
CA GLU A 3 14.36 -21.94 -2.39
C GLU A 3 15.56 -22.85 -1.97
N SER A 4 16.79 -22.43 -2.25
CA SER A 4 18.02 -23.24 -2.08
C SER A 4 18.87 -22.90 -0.86
N ASP A 5 18.38 -22.06 0.08
CA ASP A 5 19.10 -21.85 1.35
C ASP A 5 18.60 -22.86 2.41
N PRO A 6 19.41 -23.84 2.82
CA PRO A 6 18.97 -24.90 3.73
C PRO A 6 18.91 -24.48 5.19
N GLN A 7 19.14 -23.22 5.52
CA GLN A 7 19.11 -22.73 6.89
C GLN A 7 17.76 -22.12 7.24
N ILE A 8 16.97 -22.91 7.98
CA ILE A 8 15.74 -22.56 8.68
C ILE A 8 14.53 -22.39 7.71
N LYS A 9 13.81 -23.47 7.44
CA LYS A 9 12.40 -23.39 7.05
C LYS A 9 11.65 -22.75 8.22
N VAL A 10 11.52 -21.44 8.22
CA VAL A 10 10.65 -20.74 9.16
C VAL A 10 9.23 -21.17 8.83
N ASP A 11 8.57 -21.81 9.78
CA ASP A 11 7.15 -22.10 9.68
C ASP A 11 6.38 -20.80 9.88
N TRP A 12 6.10 -20.11 8.77
CA TRP A 12 5.37 -18.83 8.77
C TRP A 12 3.94 -18.99 9.31
N GLN A 13 3.32 -20.15 9.15
CA GLN A 13 1.99 -20.40 9.72
C GLN A 13 2.05 -20.46 11.23
N ALA A 14 2.99 -21.21 11.81
CA ALA A 14 3.19 -21.24 13.26
C ALA A 14 3.54 -19.85 13.80
N ARG A 15 4.34 -19.07 13.06
CA ARG A 15 4.67 -17.70 13.43
C ARG A 15 3.44 -16.78 13.41
N ARG A 16 2.62 -16.83 12.34
CA ARG A 16 1.35 -16.10 12.26
C ARG A 16 0.44 -16.43 13.44
N ARG A 17 0.24 -17.71 13.74
CA ARG A 17 -0.58 -18.15 14.88
C ARG A 17 -0.08 -17.60 16.22
N LYS A 18 1.24 -17.61 16.44
CA LYS A 18 1.83 -17.04 17.65
C LYS A 18 1.58 -15.54 17.75
N MET A 19 1.74 -14.80 16.65
CA MET A 19 1.48 -13.36 16.59
C MET A 19 -0.01 -13.05 16.76
N ALA A 20 -0.87 -13.83 16.11
CA ALA A 20 -2.32 -13.73 16.24
C ALA A 20 -2.76 -13.96 17.69
N ARG A 21 -2.21 -14.96 18.34
CA ARG A 21 -2.51 -15.26 19.76
C ARG A 21 -2.15 -14.11 20.69
N ALA A 22 -0.98 -13.51 20.52
CA ALA A 22 -0.56 -12.36 21.31
C ALA A 22 -1.46 -11.13 21.05
N GLY A 23 -1.81 -10.87 19.81
CA GLY A 23 -2.74 -9.80 19.42
C GLY A 23 -4.15 -10.03 19.96
N LEU A 24 -4.66 -11.27 19.83
CA LEU A 24 -5.98 -11.64 20.37
C LEU A 24 -6.07 -11.42 21.88
N LYS A 25 -5.03 -11.81 22.64
CA LYS A 25 -4.98 -11.60 24.09
C LYS A 25 -5.08 -10.13 24.47
N ARG A 26 -4.41 -9.24 23.72
CA ARG A 26 -4.52 -7.79 23.91
C ARG A 26 -5.95 -7.29 23.60
N MET A 27 -6.50 -7.73 22.46
CA MET A 27 -7.85 -7.32 22.03
C MET A 27 -8.93 -7.80 23.03
N VAL A 28 -8.87 -9.03 23.51
CA VAL A 28 -9.79 -9.54 24.55
C VAL A 28 -9.71 -8.67 25.80
N SER A 29 -8.51 -8.32 26.26
CA SER A 29 -8.33 -7.45 27.43
C SER A 29 -8.87 -6.02 27.19
N LEU A 30 -8.72 -5.47 25.97
CA LEU A 30 -9.27 -4.16 25.63
C LEU A 30 -10.81 -4.18 25.57
N VAL A 31 -11.38 -5.23 24.96
CA VAL A 31 -12.83 -5.41 24.90
C VAL A 31 -13.43 -5.56 26.31
N GLU A 32 -12.81 -6.37 27.18
CA GLU A 32 -13.23 -6.54 28.58
C GLU A 32 -13.29 -5.21 29.34
N ARG A 33 -12.27 -4.36 29.15
CA ARG A 33 -12.18 -3.05 29.81
C ARG A 33 -12.95 -1.96 29.06
N ARG A 34 -13.50 -2.24 27.90
CA ARG A 34 -14.11 -1.24 26.99
C ARG A 34 -13.15 -0.06 26.76
N ASP A 35 -11.92 -0.37 26.39
CA ASP A 35 -10.84 0.59 26.24
C ASP A 35 -10.12 0.41 24.90
N THR A 36 -9.29 1.38 24.53
CA THR A 36 -8.44 1.39 23.34
C THR A 36 -7.02 1.81 23.70
N GLU A 37 -6.05 1.45 22.89
CA GLU A 37 -4.69 1.93 23.11
C GLU A 37 -4.56 3.39 22.66
N ARG A 38 -4.10 4.24 23.57
CA ARG A 38 -4.10 5.70 23.41
C ARG A 38 -2.70 6.27 23.22
N ALA A 39 -2.62 7.39 22.51
CA ALA A 39 -1.51 8.31 22.60
C ALA A 39 -1.52 9.10 23.92
N ASP A 40 -0.44 9.82 24.23
CA ASP A 40 -0.32 10.60 25.48
C ASP A 40 -1.38 11.71 25.61
N GLY A 41 -1.93 12.18 24.50
CA GLY A 41 -2.97 13.20 24.46
C GLY A 41 -3.50 13.45 23.05
N PRO A 42 -4.47 14.34 22.88
CA PRO A 42 -4.96 14.73 21.57
C PRO A 42 -3.88 15.55 20.81
N LEU A 43 -3.88 15.42 19.48
CA LEU A 43 -2.99 16.14 18.58
C LEU A 43 -3.79 17.17 17.77
N PRO A 44 -3.70 18.46 18.07
CA PRO A 44 -4.23 19.48 17.17
C PRO A 44 -3.36 19.58 15.91
N LEU A 45 -4.01 19.62 14.75
CA LEU A 45 -3.39 19.81 13.45
C LEU A 45 -3.94 21.07 12.81
N HIS A 46 -3.10 22.04 12.49
CA HIS A 46 -3.53 23.18 11.70
C HIS A 46 -4.14 22.71 10.38
N LYS A 47 -5.25 23.29 9.94
CA LYS A 47 -5.94 22.90 8.68
C LYS A 47 -5.02 22.85 7.46
N GLY A 48 -3.95 23.66 7.48
CA GLY A 48 -2.90 23.69 6.46
C GLY A 48 -2.24 22.32 6.21
N VAL A 49 -2.29 21.40 7.18
CA VAL A 49 -1.80 20.01 6.99
C VAL A 49 -2.50 19.35 5.81
N TYR A 50 -3.75 19.70 5.53
CA TYR A 50 -4.54 19.11 4.43
C TYR A 50 -4.71 20.02 3.21
N ILE A 51 -4.66 21.36 3.38
CA ILE A 51 -5.04 22.29 2.31
C ILE A 51 -3.93 23.18 1.76
N ASP A 52 -2.75 23.20 2.41
CA ASP A 52 -1.64 24.07 2.00
C ASP A 52 -0.92 23.52 0.75
N PRO A 53 -0.92 24.29 -0.38
CA PRO A 53 -0.20 23.90 -1.60
C PRO A 53 1.32 23.76 -1.41
N ALA A 54 1.94 24.55 -0.53
CA ALA A 54 3.37 24.46 -0.29
C ALA A 54 3.74 23.16 0.46
N ARG A 55 2.91 22.76 1.42
CA ARG A 55 3.04 21.47 2.10
C ARG A 55 2.83 20.31 1.14
N PHE A 56 1.81 20.39 0.30
CA PHE A 56 1.56 19.40 -0.75
C PHE A 56 2.78 19.22 -1.67
N GLU A 57 3.41 20.32 -2.10
CA GLU A 57 4.60 20.25 -2.95
C GLU A 57 5.80 19.61 -2.22
N ALA A 58 5.95 19.89 -0.92
CA ALA A 58 6.96 19.22 -0.10
C ALA A 58 6.69 17.71 0.03
N GLU A 59 5.44 17.31 0.24
CA GLU A 59 5.01 15.89 0.24
C GLU A 59 5.27 15.22 -1.11
N ARG A 60 4.86 15.88 -2.21
CA ARG A 60 5.11 15.37 -3.57
C ARG A 60 6.59 15.12 -3.81
N THR A 61 7.43 16.07 -3.44
CA THR A 61 8.87 16.01 -3.74
C THR A 61 9.60 15.05 -2.79
N LYS A 62 9.36 15.14 -1.48
CA LYS A 62 10.12 14.40 -0.47
C LYS A 62 9.57 13.00 -0.21
N LEU A 63 8.24 12.81 -0.26
CA LEU A 63 7.63 11.51 -0.07
C LEU A 63 7.47 10.77 -1.40
N PHE A 64 6.57 11.25 -2.28
CA PHE A 64 6.18 10.49 -3.47
C PHE A 64 7.27 10.36 -4.53
N LEU A 65 8.18 11.31 -4.63
CA LEU A 65 9.35 11.21 -5.52
C LEU A 65 10.61 10.73 -4.79
N GLY A 66 10.75 11.03 -3.50
CA GLY A 66 12.01 10.82 -2.75
C GLY A 66 12.07 9.54 -1.94
N GLU A 67 10.96 9.06 -1.39
CA GLU A 67 10.91 7.81 -0.59
C GLU A 67 10.73 6.57 -1.48
N PRO A 68 11.06 5.38 -0.96
CA PRO A 68 10.63 4.12 -1.57
C PRO A 68 9.09 4.01 -1.51
N ILE A 69 8.45 3.93 -2.67
CA ILE A 69 7.00 3.80 -2.80
C ILE A 69 6.66 2.38 -3.24
N LEU A 70 5.69 1.75 -2.59
CA LEU A 70 5.19 0.45 -3.03
C LEU A 70 4.51 0.59 -4.39
N ALA A 71 5.12 0.02 -5.42
CA ALA A 71 4.59 0.03 -6.79
C ALA A 71 3.69 -1.17 -7.09
N GLY A 72 3.96 -2.32 -6.48
CA GLY A 72 3.18 -3.55 -6.68
C GLY A 72 3.71 -4.70 -5.83
N LEU A 73 3.13 -5.88 -6.03
CA LEU A 73 3.59 -7.12 -5.42
C LEU A 73 4.32 -8.00 -6.45
N SER A 74 5.11 -8.95 -5.96
CA SER A 74 5.82 -9.94 -6.81
C SER A 74 4.87 -10.69 -7.74
N GLY A 75 3.66 -11.01 -7.26
CA GLY A 75 2.62 -11.68 -8.04
C GLY A 75 2.03 -10.87 -9.19
N ASP A 76 2.32 -9.57 -9.26
CA ASP A 76 1.90 -8.74 -10.40
C ASP A 76 2.77 -8.97 -11.64
N ILE A 77 4.01 -9.46 -11.44
CA ILE A 77 4.97 -9.78 -12.50
C ILE A 77 5.71 -11.09 -12.17
N PRO A 78 5.01 -12.23 -12.10
CA PRO A 78 5.60 -13.49 -11.64
C PRO A 78 6.62 -14.09 -12.60
N ASN A 79 6.54 -13.81 -13.92
CA ASN A 79 7.35 -14.44 -14.95
C ASN A 79 8.28 -13.47 -15.68
N PRO A 80 9.46 -13.90 -16.13
CA PRO A 80 10.31 -13.10 -16.97
C PRO A 80 9.57 -12.55 -18.21
N GLY A 81 9.60 -11.24 -18.41
CA GLY A 81 8.86 -10.56 -19.47
C GLY A 81 7.53 -9.96 -19.03
N ASP A 82 7.03 -10.30 -17.84
CA ASP A 82 5.88 -9.62 -17.26
C ASP A 82 6.23 -8.18 -16.93
N LEU A 83 5.24 -7.30 -17.06
CA LEU A 83 5.36 -5.88 -16.72
C LEU A 83 4.05 -5.32 -16.23
N PHE A 84 4.14 -4.24 -15.44
CA PHE A 84 3.02 -3.33 -15.17
C PHE A 84 3.44 -1.87 -15.30
N VAL A 85 2.45 -0.99 -15.47
CA VAL A 85 2.65 0.46 -15.44
C VAL A 85 2.36 1.00 -14.06
N PHE A 86 3.19 1.94 -13.61
CA PHE A 86 3.03 2.67 -12.34
C PHE A 86 3.05 4.17 -12.62
N ASP A 87 1.87 4.80 -12.64
CA ASP A 87 1.65 6.19 -13.05
C ASP A 87 1.27 7.14 -11.89
N ALA A 88 1.09 6.60 -10.67
CA ALA A 88 0.40 7.33 -9.61
C ALA A 88 1.27 8.33 -8.84
N ALA A 89 2.60 8.17 -8.84
CA ALA A 89 3.50 8.97 -8.01
C ALA A 89 4.29 10.05 -8.79
N GLY A 90 3.84 10.45 -9.96
CA GLY A 90 4.47 11.49 -10.77
C GLY A 90 4.87 10.99 -12.16
N PRO A 91 6.15 10.65 -12.46
CA PRO A 91 6.51 10.15 -13.77
C PRO A 91 5.91 8.76 -14.02
N SER A 92 5.47 8.51 -15.26
CA SER A 92 5.08 7.16 -15.69
C SER A 92 6.28 6.22 -15.66
N ILE A 93 6.13 5.07 -15.03
CA ILE A 93 7.17 4.06 -14.84
C ILE A 93 6.67 2.71 -15.34
N ILE A 94 7.54 1.96 -16.02
CA ILE A 94 7.33 0.55 -16.34
C ILE A 94 8.12 -0.27 -15.33
N VAL A 95 7.46 -1.18 -14.65
CA VAL A 95 8.11 -2.18 -13.79
C VAL A 95 8.10 -3.51 -14.52
N THR A 96 9.24 -4.18 -14.64
CA THR A 96 9.42 -5.41 -15.42
C THR A 96 10.04 -6.52 -14.61
N ARG A 97 9.78 -7.78 -14.97
CA ARG A 97 10.55 -8.94 -14.51
C ARG A 97 11.59 -9.31 -15.55
N GLY A 98 12.86 -9.19 -15.20
CA GLY A 98 13.98 -9.62 -16.04
C GLY A 98 14.11 -11.14 -16.15
N LYS A 99 14.90 -11.62 -17.12
CA LYS A 99 15.19 -13.06 -17.29
C LYS A 99 15.96 -13.67 -16.12
N ASP A 100 16.66 -12.85 -15.37
CA ASP A 100 17.38 -13.21 -14.14
C ASP A 100 16.47 -13.24 -12.90
N GLY A 101 15.16 -13.03 -13.09
CA GLY A 101 14.18 -12.98 -12.02
C GLY A 101 14.11 -11.66 -11.25
N ALA A 102 14.98 -10.68 -11.54
CA ALA A 102 14.97 -9.40 -10.83
C ALA A 102 13.87 -8.47 -11.34
N ALA A 103 13.19 -7.79 -10.43
CA ALA A 103 12.31 -6.66 -10.75
C ALA A 103 13.16 -5.42 -11.06
N ARG A 104 12.77 -4.68 -12.10
CA ARG A 104 13.40 -3.42 -12.52
C ARG A 104 12.37 -2.38 -12.86
N ALA A 105 12.72 -1.12 -12.65
CA ALA A 105 11.85 0.00 -12.97
C ALA A 105 12.54 0.97 -13.95
N PHE A 106 11.77 1.46 -14.93
CA PHE A 106 12.25 2.39 -15.94
C PHE A 106 11.24 3.49 -16.16
N LEU A 107 11.70 4.69 -16.53
CA LEU A 107 10.77 5.68 -17.07
C LEU A 107 10.05 5.09 -18.30
N ASN A 108 8.75 5.23 -18.34
CA ASN A 108 7.92 4.82 -19.48
C ASN A 108 8.13 5.77 -20.67
N MET A 109 9.36 5.85 -21.13
CA MET A 109 9.80 6.84 -22.12
C MET A 109 10.87 6.25 -23.04
N CYS A 110 10.62 6.32 -24.34
CA CYS A 110 11.59 5.95 -25.35
C CYS A 110 12.79 6.90 -25.37
N THR A 111 14.00 6.38 -25.26
CA THR A 111 15.25 7.17 -25.22
C THR A 111 15.64 7.76 -26.58
N HIS A 112 14.85 7.55 -27.63
CA HIS A 112 14.98 8.27 -28.88
C HIS A 112 14.45 9.69 -28.80
N ARG A 113 13.14 9.87 -28.61
CA ARG A 113 12.44 11.17 -28.62
C ARG A 113 11.32 11.29 -27.58
N GLY A 114 11.37 10.52 -26.50
CA GLY A 114 10.47 10.66 -25.36
C GLY A 114 9.07 10.07 -25.53
N ALA A 115 8.76 9.35 -26.61
CA ALA A 115 7.44 8.74 -26.75
C ALA A 115 7.16 7.74 -25.63
N LYS A 116 5.91 7.70 -25.12
CA LYS A 116 5.46 6.71 -24.15
C LYS A 116 5.57 5.31 -24.77
N LEU A 117 6.14 4.34 -24.06
CA LEU A 117 6.43 2.98 -24.56
C LEU A 117 5.25 2.04 -24.35
N VAL A 118 4.60 2.15 -23.20
CA VAL A 118 3.37 1.45 -22.82
C VAL A 118 2.31 2.53 -22.64
N GLU A 119 1.36 2.58 -23.58
CA GLU A 119 0.38 3.68 -23.66
C GLU A 119 -0.75 3.51 -22.63
N GLU A 120 -1.01 2.28 -22.25
CA GLU A 120 -2.04 1.94 -21.27
C GLU A 120 -1.68 2.53 -19.89
N SER A 121 -2.71 2.88 -19.14
CA SER A 121 -2.60 3.42 -17.77
C SER A 121 -3.02 2.38 -16.75
N GLU A 122 -2.63 2.57 -15.49
CA GLU A 122 -3.04 1.69 -14.39
C GLU A 122 -4.58 1.60 -14.23
N PRO A 123 -5.08 0.44 -13.77
CA PRO A 123 -4.33 -0.80 -13.51
C PRO A 123 -4.08 -1.58 -14.80
N PHE A 124 -2.83 -1.72 -15.18
CA PHE A 124 -2.43 -2.44 -16.39
C PHE A 124 -1.24 -3.35 -16.10
N SER A 125 -1.33 -4.60 -16.51
CA SER A 125 -0.22 -5.56 -16.55
C SER A 125 -0.29 -6.40 -17.81
N ASP A 126 0.88 -6.78 -18.35
CA ASP A 126 0.99 -7.53 -19.61
C ASP A 126 2.26 -8.38 -19.60
N HIS A 127 2.35 -9.29 -20.55
CA HIS A 127 3.57 -10.05 -20.82
C HIS A 127 4.18 -9.59 -22.14
N ARG A 128 5.37 -9.00 -22.07
CA ARG A 128 6.11 -8.51 -23.26
C ARG A 128 7.55 -8.98 -23.24
N ALA A 129 7.89 -9.96 -24.05
CA ALA A 129 9.28 -10.36 -24.25
C ALA A 129 10.18 -9.23 -24.79
N ARG A 130 9.57 -8.17 -25.33
CA ARG A 130 10.21 -6.95 -25.87
C ARG A 130 9.28 -5.76 -25.71
N ILE A 131 9.84 -4.61 -25.38
CA ILE A 131 9.13 -3.33 -25.28
C ILE A 131 9.49 -2.52 -26.53
N THR A 132 8.54 -2.38 -27.44
CA THR A 132 8.77 -1.70 -28.73
C THR A 132 8.08 -0.36 -28.75
N CYS A 133 8.84 0.70 -29.04
CA CYS A 133 8.34 2.06 -29.14
C CYS A 133 7.34 2.18 -30.31
N PRO A 134 6.11 2.69 -30.08
CA PRO A 134 5.10 2.82 -31.13
C PRO A 134 5.48 3.85 -32.21
N PHE A 135 6.41 4.76 -31.91
CA PHE A 135 6.75 5.84 -32.82
C PHE A 135 7.73 5.39 -33.95
N HIS A 136 8.89 4.80 -33.58
CA HIS A 136 9.92 4.44 -34.57
C HIS A 136 10.47 3.03 -34.37
N ALA A 137 9.76 2.17 -33.67
CA ALA A 137 10.10 0.78 -33.42
C ALA A 137 11.47 0.56 -32.75
N TRP A 138 11.98 1.52 -31.97
CA TRP A 138 13.09 1.23 -31.06
C TRP A 138 12.62 0.20 -30.05
N THR A 139 13.41 -0.86 -29.90
CA THR A 139 12.99 -2.04 -29.14
C THR A 139 13.97 -2.32 -28.01
N PHE A 140 13.42 -2.52 -26.83
CA PHE A 140 14.15 -2.79 -25.61
C PHE A 140 13.80 -4.18 -25.09
N ASP A 141 14.72 -4.82 -24.39
CA ASP A 141 14.43 -6.03 -23.63
C ASP A 141 13.86 -5.69 -22.23
N PRO A 142 13.33 -6.67 -21.47
CA PRO A 142 12.82 -6.43 -20.11
C PRO A 142 13.88 -5.98 -19.10
N ALA A 143 15.18 -6.05 -19.42
CA ALA A 143 16.26 -5.48 -18.63
C ALA A 143 16.58 -4.02 -19.04
N GLY A 144 15.76 -3.42 -19.91
CA GLY A 144 15.89 -2.04 -20.37
C GLY A 144 16.93 -1.81 -21.45
N LYS A 145 17.62 -2.86 -21.93
CA LYS A 145 18.67 -2.73 -22.96
C LYS A 145 18.06 -2.51 -24.34
N LEU A 146 18.58 -1.55 -25.07
CA LEU A 146 18.24 -1.35 -26.51
C LEU A 146 18.75 -2.52 -27.33
N ILE A 147 17.84 -3.31 -27.91
CA ILE A 147 18.13 -4.51 -28.70
C ILE A 147 17.77 -4.36 -30.18
N GLY A 148 16.96 -3.37 -30.53
CA GLY A 148 16.54 -3.13 -31.91
C GLY A 148 16.42 -1.65 -32.23
N GLN A 149 16.99 -1.24 -33.38
CA GLN A 149 16.93 0.14 -33.88
C GLN A 149 16.88 0.11 -35.39
N PRO A 150 15.76 0.54 -35.98
CA PRO A 150 15.68 0.73 -37.42
C PRO A 150 16.64 1.82 -37.93
N SER A 151 17.02 1.74 -39.19
CA SER A 151 17.84 2.77 -39.88
C SER A 151 19.16 3.12 -39.18
N LYS A 152 19.89 2.14 -38.69
CA LYS A 152 21.14 2.32 -37.92
C LYS A 152 22.13 3.29 -38.58
N ALA A 153 22.23 3.27 -39.90
CA ALA A 153 23.13 4.15 -40.66
C ALA A 153 22.83 5.63 -40.45
N SER A 154 21.57 5.99 -40.26
CA SER A 154 21.13 7.38 -39.98
C SER A 154 21.58 7.93 -38.63
N PHE A 155 22.07 7.06 -37.75
CA PHE A 155 22.53 7.41 -36.40
C PHE A 155 24.04 7.18 -36.24
N ALA A 156 24.77 7.04 -37.37
CA ALA A 156 26.22 6.93 -37.35
C ALA A 156 26.85 8.17 -36.67
N GLY A 157 27.79 7.96 -35.76
CA GLY A 157 28.37 9.03 -34.96
C GLY A 157 27.67 9.36 -33.64
N CYS A 158 26.51 8.75 -33.37
CA CYS A 158 25.86 8.81 -32.02
C CYS A 158 26.22 7.57 -31.20
N GLU A 159 26.47 7.75 -29.91
CA GLU A 159 26.67 6.63 -28.98
C GLU A 159 25.33 5.91 -28.68
N ILE A 160 24.82 5.19 -29.68
CA ILE A 160 23.50 4.52 -29.59
C ILE A 160 23.51 3.37 -28.61
N GLY A 161 24.64 2.68 -28.41
CA GLY A 161 24.76 1.57 -27.46
C GLY A 161 24.50 1.94 -26.01
N ALA A 162 24.56 3.24 -25.65
CA ALA A 162 24.25 3.79 -24.35
C ALA A 162 22.76 4.24 -24.19
N ARG A 163 21.94 4.07 -25.24
CA ARG A 163 20.52 4.51 -25.24
C ARG A 163 19.55 3.46 -24.65
N ASN A 164 19.96 2.83 -23.55
CA ASN A 164 19.06 1.97 -22.77
C ASN A 164 17.93 2.77 -22.13
N LEU A 165 16.90 2.10 -21.63
CA LEU A 165 15.85 2.76 -20.83
C LEU A 165 16.45 3.45 -19.59
N ILE A 166 15.82 4.52 -19.16
CA ILE A 166 16.25 5.29 -18.00
C ILE A 166 15.73 4.60 -16.75
N GLU A 167 16.65 4.00 -15.99
CA GLU A 167 16.33 3.28 -14.77
C GLU A 167 15.80 4.20 -13.66
N ARG A 168 14.95 3.64 -12.82
CA ARG A 168 14.57 4.16 -11.51
C ARG A 168 14.99 3.15 -10.44
N PRO A 169 15.45 3.59 -9.26
CA PRO A 169 15.75 2.68 -8.17
C PRO A 169 14.55 1.79 -7.88
N CYS A 170 14.79 0.48 -7.90
CA CYS A 170 13.78 -0.55 -7.68
C CYS A 170 14.38 -1.61 -6.77
N ALA A 171 13.61 -2.05 -5.78
CA ALA A 171 14.00 -3.15 -4.91
C ALA A 171 12.78 -4.01 -4.57
N GLU A 172 13.00 -5.31 -4.51
CA GLU A 172 11.99 -6.29 -4.13
C GLU A 172 12.37 -6.93 -2.80
N TYR A 173 11.44 -6.91 -1.84
CA TYR A 173 11.66 -7.49 -0.52
C TYR A 173 10.34 -8.02 0.05
N LEU A 174 10.32 -9.27 0.53
CA LEU A 174 9.14 -9.96 1.10
C LEU A 174 7.90 -9.94 0.18
N GLY A 175 8.11 -9.93 -1.13
CA GLY A 175 7.01 -9.85 -2.11
C GLY A 175 6.53 -8.44 -2.42
N LEU A 176 7.14 -7.42 -1.83
CA LEU A 176 6.85 -6.00 -2.06
C LEU A 176 7.85 -5.42 -3.05
N ILE A 177 7.37 -4.78 -4.11
CA ILE A 177 8.20 -4.11 -5.13
C ILE A 177 8.15 -2.61 -4.86
N PHE A 178 9.27 -2.05 -4.41
CA PHE A 178 9.44 -0.63 -4.16
C PHE A 178 10.13 0.06 -5.32
N VAL A 179 9.69 1.28 -5.62
CA VAL A 179 10.31 2.16 -6.61
C VAL A 179 10.52 3.53 -5.98
N ARG A 180 11.63 4.21 -6.31
CA ARG A 180 11.82 5.64 -6.03
C ARG A 180 11.59 6.44 -7.32
N PRO A 181 10.39 7.03 -7.49
CA PRO A 181 9.98 7.61 -8.77
C PRO A 181 10.84 8.78 -9.23
N GLY A 182 11.35 9.60 -8.32
CA GLY A 182 12.25 10.73 -8.63
C GLY A 182 13.67 10.32 -9.05
N GLY A 183 14.06 9.06 -8.83
CA GLY A 183 15.44 8.60 -9.04
C GLY A 183 16.29 8.79 -7.78
N GLY A 184 17.62 8.80 -7.93
CA GLY A 184 18.57 8.93 -6.82
C GLY A 184 19.23 7.61 -6.45
N ASP A 185 19.58 7.45 -5.17
CA ASP A 185 20.34 6.29 -4.66
C ASP A 185 19.52 4.98 -4.72
N PRO A 186 20.18 3.83 -4.76
CA PRO A 186 19.55 2.52 -4.64
C PRO A 186 18.66 2.42 -3.39
N ILE A 187 17.63 1.59 -3.47
CA ILE A 187 16.74 1.34 -2.34
C ILE A 187 17.27 0.16 -1.52
N ASP A 188 17.48 0.37 -0.23
CA ASP A 188 17.60 -0.70 0.74
C ASP A 188 16.20 -0.98 1.32
N ALA A 189 15.49 -1.92 0.69
CA ALA A 189 14.12 -2.23 1.09
C ALA A 189 14.05 -2.94 2.46
N ALA A 190 15.09 -3.68 2.85
CA ALA A 190 15.15 -4.30 4.17
C ALA A 190 15.31 -3.25 5.27
N ALA A 191 16.19 -2.26 5.08
CA ALA A 191 16.32 -1.15 6.01
C ALA A 191 15.07 -0.24 6.03
N HIS A 192 14.41 -0.04 4.87
CA HIS A 192 13.16 0.74 4.79
C HIS A 192 12.05 0.10 5.64
N ILE A 193 11.89 -1.21 5.56
CA ILE A 193 10.87 -1.97 6.32
C ILE A 193 11.30 -2.18 7.78
N GLY A 194 12.58 -2.35 8.05
CA GLY A 194 13.13 -2.52 9.40
C GLY A 194 12.45 -3.63 10.20
N ASP A 195 12.13 -3.36 11.47
CA ASP A 195 11.51 -4.32 12.40
C ASP A 195 10.11 -4.81 11.95
N PHE A 196 9.48 -4.14 10.99
CA PHE A 196 8.21 -4.59 10.42
C PHE A 196 8.37 -5.84 9.52
N SER A 197 9.58 -6.19 9.17
CA SER A 197 9.92 -7.34 8.30
C SER A 197 9.30 -8.65 8.78
N ASP A 198 9.32 -8.91 10.08
CA ASP A 198 8.78 -10.14 10.67
C ASP A 198 7.26 -10.26 10.49
N VAL A 199 6.56 -9.14 10.63
CA VAL A 199 5.10 -9.06 10.44
C VAL A 199 4.76 -9.29 8.97
N LEU A 200 5.41 -8.56 8.07
CA LEU A 200 5.15 -8.65 6.63
C LEU A 200 5.54 -10.02 6.04
N ALA A 201 6.65 -10.61 6.53
CA ALA A 201 7.04 -11.97 6.14
C ALA A 201 5.96 -13.00 6.50
N ALA A 202 5.29 -12.83 7.64
CA ALA A 202 4.21 -13.72 8.07
C ALA A 202 2.96 -13.61 7.18
N LEU A 203 2.79 -12.53 6.39
CA LEU A 203 1.71 -12.40 5.42
C LEU A 203 1.97 -13.13 4.10
N GLU A 204 3.20 -13.62 3.86
CA GLU A 204 3.62 -14.36 2.65
C GLU A 204 3.25 -13.66 1.34
N LEU A 205 3.37 -12.32 1.28
CA LEU A 205 2.97 -11.50 0.13
C LEU A 205 3.71 -11.87 -1.17
N HIS A 206 4.87 -12.52 -1.07
CA HIS A 206 5.61 -13.05 -2.22
C HIS A 206 4.85 -14.17 -2.95
N ARG A 207 3.82 -14.75 -2.32
CA ARG A 207 2.95 -15.79 -2.87
C ARG A 207 1.55 -15.28 -3.23
N ALA A 208 1.33 -13.98 -3.13
CA ALA A 208 0.02 -13.38 -3.40
C ALA A 208 -0.22 -13.24 -4.91
N GLU A 209 -1.31 -13.80 -5.41
CA GLU A 209 -1.75 -13.69 -6.81
C GLU A 209 -2.83 -12.62 -6.95
N PRO A 210 -2.72 -11.68 -7.90
CA PRO A 210 -3.73 -10.65 -8.09
C PRO A 210 -5.04 -11.26 -8.61
N VAL A 211 -6.17 -10.88 -7.98
CA VAL A 211 -7.51 -11.29 -8.41
C VAL A 211 -8.24 -10.14 -9.08
N LYS A 212 -8.32 -8.99 -8.40
CA LYS A 212 -9.00 -7.81 -8.93
C LYS A 212 -8.27 -6.54 -8.52
N LYS A 213 -8.17 -5.60 -9.46
CA LYS A 213 -7.53 -4.29 -9.26
C LYS A 213 -8.42 -3.20 -9.81
N GLY A 214 -8.37 -2.01 -9.20
CA GLY A 214 -9.08 -0.84 -9.68
C GLY A 214 -8.62 0.42 -8.98
N ILE A 215 -9.33 1.50 -9.26
CA ILE A 215 -9.04 2.83 -8.73
C ILE A 215 -10.30 3.35 -8.04
N MET A 216 -10.11 3.82 -6.81
CA MET A 216 -11.09 4.63 -6.08
C MET A 216 -10.59 6.07 -6.01
N THR A 217 -11.50 7.02 -5.92
CA THR A 217 -11.14 8.45 -5.84
C THR A 217 -11.90 9.17 -4.74
N ALA A 218 -11.25 10.16 -4.13
CA ALA A 218 -11.90 11.07 -3.19
C ALA A 218 -11.57 12.52 -3.56
N ASP A 219 -12.57 13.41 -3.44
CA ASP A 219 -12.36 14.85 -3.55
C ASP A 219 -11.85 15.42 -2.21
N SER A 220 -10.73 14.87 -1.75
CA SER A 220 -10.08 15.22 -0.48
C SER A 220 -8.56 15.13 -0.59
N ASN A 221 -7.86 15.69 0.39
CA ASN A 221 -6.43 15.46 0.54
C ASN A 221 -6.15 13.98 0.84
N TRP A 222 -5.07 13.45 0.28
CA TRP A 222 -4.70 12.03 0.40
C TRP A 222 -4.51 11.56 1.85
N LYS A 223 -4.04 12.44 2.74
CA LYS A 223 -3.90 12.11 4.16
C LYS A 223 -5.26 11.98 4.85
N PHE A 224 -6.22 12.84 4.49
CA PHE A 224 -7.55 12.77 5.05
C PHE A 224 -8.27 11.47 4.64
N ALA A 225 -8.08 11.02 3.39
CA ALA A 225 -8.54 9.71 2.95
C ALA A 225 -7.77 8.56 3.64
N LEU A 226 -6.47 8.73 3.93
CA LEU A 226 -5.65 7.73 4.62
C LEU A 226 -6.03 7.59 6.09
N ASP A 227 -6.40 8.68 6.76
CA ASP A 227 -6.74 8.71 8.18
C ASP A 227 -7.88 7.72 8.50
N THR A 228 -8.83 7.52 7.59
CA THR A 228 -9.98 6.62 7.79
C THR A 228 -9.59 5.14 7.93
N TYR A 229 -8.38 4.73 7.54
CA TYR A 229 -7.90 3.35 7.68
C TYR A 229 -7.20 3.08 9.01
N ALA A 230 -6.82 4.12 9.75
CA ALA A 230 -5.91 4.01 10.88
C ALA A 230 -6.58 4.04 12.25
N GLU A 231 -7.92 4.14 12.30
CA GLU A 231 -8.69 4.18 13.54
C GLU A 231 -10.06 3.50 13.36
N GLY A 232 -10.69 3.09 14.46
CA GLY A 232 -12.00 2.44 14.47
C GLY A 232 -13.05 3.23 15.29
N TYR A 233 -12.75 4.48 15.64
CA TYR A 233 -13.66 5.33 16.42
C TYR A 233 -14.96 5.63 15.65
N HIS A 234 -14.89 5.72 14.31
CA HIS A 234 -16.03 6.01 13.45
C HIS A 234 -16.93 4.80 13.13
N PHE A 235 -16.55 3.57 13.49
CA PHE A 235 -17.26 2.36 13.04
C PHE A 235 -18.74 2.35 13.42
N ALA A 236 -19.10 2.67 14.68
CA ALA A 236 -20.47 2.65 15.12
C ALA A 236 -21.35 3.74 14.49
N SER A 237 -20.76 4.85 14.02
CA SER A 237 -21.51 5.98 13.46
C SER A 237 -21.52 5.99 11.95
N LEU A 238 -20.35 5.91 11.31
CA LEU A 238 -20.22 5.95 9.84
C LEU A 238 -20.61 4.61 9.22
N HIS A 239 -20.09 3.53 9.78
CA HIS A 239 -20.28 2.15 9.28
C HIS A 239 -21.41 1.41 10.01
N ALA A 240 -22.42 2.13 10.51
CA ALA A 240 -23.50 1.55 11.33
C ALA A 240 -24.24 0.37 10.65
N SER A 241 -24.30 0.32 9.34
CA SER A 241 -24.94 -0.75 8.56
C SER A 241 -23.96 -1.70 7.87
N THR A 242 -22.65 -1.50 8.04
CA THR A 242 -21.57 -2.29 7.43
C THR A 242 -20.62 -2.82 8.50
N ILE A 243 -19.39 -2.34 8.61
CA ILE A 243 -18.36 -2.81 9.55
C ILE A 243 -18.82 -2.72 11.03
N GLY A 244 -19.59 -1.70 11.37
CA GLY A 244 -20.12 -1.51 12.73
C GLY A 244 -21.13 -2.59 13.20
N GLN A 245 -21.60 -3.47 12.26
CA GLN A 245 -22.42 -4.62 12.61
C GLN A 245 -21.60 -5.81 13.10
N THR A 246 -20.29 -5.80 12.91
CA THR A 246 -19.40 -6.91 13.22
C THR A 246 -18.25 -6.56 14.14
N ASN A 247 -17.85 -5.28 14.21
CA ASN A 247 -16.66 -4.85 14.92
C ASN A 247 -16.98 -3.86 16.06
N TYR A 248 -16.19 -3.92 17.10
CA TYR A 248 -16.22 -2.92 18.17
C TYR A 248 -15.73 -1.57 17.66
N SER A 249 -16.46 -0.52 17.98
CA SER A 249 -16.03 0.87 17.74
C SER A 249 -15.18 1.36 18.91
N ASP A 250 -14.16 2.18 18.61
CA ASP A 250 -13.24 2.76 19.60
C ASP A 250 -12.51 1.71 20.47
N VAL A 251 -12.24 0.55 19.88
CA VAL A 251 -11.38 -0.48 20.48
C VAL A 251 -10.32 -0.89 19.47
N SER A 252 -9.06 -0.62 19.77
CA SER A 252 -7.95 -0.95 18.88
C SER A 252 -6.65 -1.24 19.63
N ALA A 253 -5.87 -2.17 19.09
CA ALA A 253 -4.51 -2.46 19.53
C ALA A 253 -3.54 -2.00 18.45
N VAL A 254 -2.52 -1.20 18.81
CA VAL A 254 -1.57 -0.58 17.88
C VAL A 254 -0.16 -1.08 18.14
N ASP A 255 0.45 -1.70 17.13
CA ASP A 255 1.87 -2.08 17.13
C ASP A 255 2.66 -1.14 16.23
N ARG A 256 3.77 -0.58 16.73
CA ARG A 256 4.62 0.38 16.02
C ARG A 256 5.95 -0.25 15.60
N TYR A 257 6.40 0.03 14.38
CA TYR A 257 7.63 -0.48 13.77
C TYR A 257 8.32 0.68 13.02
N GLY A 258 9.02 1.54 13.75
CA GLY A 258 9.55 2.77 13.17
C GLY A 258 8.44 3.64 12.59
N ARG A 259 8.49 3.90 11.27
CA ARG A 259 7.47 4.69 10.55
C ARG A 259 6.24 3.86 10.11
N HIS A 260 6.27 2.56 10.35
CA HIS A 260 5.18 1.63 10.01
C HIS A 260 4.38 1.26 11.26
N HIS A 261 3.18 0.76 11.07
CA HIS A 261 2.38 0.24 12.19
C HIS A 261 1.38 -0.83 11.73
N ARG A 262 0.85 -1.54 12.70
CA ARG A 262 -0.29 -2.43 12.56
C ARG A 262 -1.36 -2.03 13.55
N VAL A 263 -2.62 -2.00 13.09
CA VAL A 263 -3.78 -1.79 13.94
C VAL A 263 -4.67 -3.03 13.89
N GLY A 264 -4.96 -3.60 15.05
CA GLY A 264 -5.95 -4.66 15.20
C GLY A 264 -7.28 -4.08 15.67
N PHE A 265 -8.36 -4.41 14.97
CA PHE A 265 -9.73 -4.04 15.31
C PHE A 265 -10.50 -5.30 15.68
N PRO A 266 -10.94 -5.50 16.96
CA PRO A 266 -11.65 -6.69 17.34
C PRO A 266 -13.06 -6.71 16.75
N ASP A 267 -13.46 -7.87 16.23
CA ASP A 267 -14.85 -8.19 15.94
C ASP A 267 -15.61 -8.58 17.22
N PHE A 268 -16.92 -8.71 17.12
CA PHE A 268 -17.76 -9.07 18.27
C PHE A 268 -17.46 -10.46 18.82
N GLY A 269 -16.95 -11.40 18.00
CA GLY A 269 -16.51 -12.72 18.44
C GLY A 269 -15.37 -12.68 19.44
N VAL A 270 -14.54 -11.63 19.44
CA VAL A 270 -13.50 -11.41 20.46
C VAL A 270 -14.14 -11.19 21.83
N GLY A 271 -15.32 -10.55 21.90
CA GLY A 271 -16.07 -10.35 23.15
C GLY A 271 -16.56 -11.64 23.78
N ASP A 272 -16.89 -12.65 22.98
CA ASP A 272 -17.32 -13.96 23.47
C ASP A 272 -16.18 -14.67 24.22
N LEU A 273 -14.92 -14.34 23.91
CA LEU A 273 -13.74 -14.93 24.51
C LEU A 273 -13.40 -14.36 25.90
N VAL A 274 -13.98 -13.25 26.31
CA VAL A 274 -13.70 -12.61 27.62
C VAL A 274 -13.95 -13.56 28.79
N SER A 275 -14.98 -14.41 28.68
CA SER A 275 -15.34 -15.39 29.73
C SER A 275 -14.77 -16.79 29.50
N VAL A 276 -13.99 -17.00 28.44
CA VAL A 276 -13.41 -18.30 28.05
C VAL A 276 -11.95 -18.36 28.49
N ALA A 277 -11.53 -19.49 29.02
CA ALA A 277 -10.13 -19.70 29.40
C ALA A 277 -9.20 -19.65 28.16
N GLU A 278 -8.04 -18.98 28.28
CA GLU A 278 -7.14 -18.73 27.14
C GLU A 278 -6.77 -20.01 26.37
N ASN A 279 -6.62 -21.15 27.05
CA ASN A 279 -6.30 -22.43 26.43
C ASN A 279 -7.45 -23.06 25.63
N GLU A 280 -8.67 -22.51 25.75
CA GLU A 280 -9.85 -22.95 25.02
C GLU A 280 -10.19 -22.02 23.85
N TRP A 281 -9.45 -20.91 23.68
CA TRP A 281 -9.68 -19.99 22.55
C TRP A 281 -9.36 -20.67 21.23
N PRO A 282 -10.13 -20.37 20.19
CA PRO A 282 -9.89 -20.91 18.87
C PRO A 282 -8.49 -20.53 18.33
N GLU A 283 -7.95 -21.35 17.45
CA GLU A 283 -6.84 -20.92 16.62
C GLU A 283 -7.35 -19.81 15.68
N THR A 284 -6.58 -18.75 15.54
CA THR A 284 -6.87 -17.63 14.66
C THR A 284 -5.65 -17.27 13.85
N GLU A 285 -5.85 -16.66 12.72
CA GLU A 285 -4.78 -16.14 11.88
C GLU A 285 -4.46 -14.68 12.24
N TYR A 286 -3.28 -14.25 11.85
CA TYR A 286 -2.84 -12.89 12.11
C TYR A 286 -3.47 -11.93 11.10
N GLY A 287 -4.46 -11.17 11.56
CA GLY A 287 -5.17 -10.17 10.77
C GLY A 287 -4.88 -8.73 11.21
N GLY A 288 -5.54 -7.79 10.56
CA GLY A 288 -5.51 -6.36 10.86
C GLY A 288 -5.07 -5.49 9.71
N VAL A 289 -4.97 -4.20 9.99
CA VAL A 289 -4.57 -3.15 9.05
C VAL A 289 -3.09 -2.85 9.25
N HIS A 290 -2.29 -3.04 8.22
CA HIS A 290 -0.85 -2.83 8.22
C HIS A 290 -0.54 -1.59 7.39
N TYR A 291 0.05 -0.58 8.01
CA TYR A 291 0.46 0.63 7.31
C TYR A 291 1.95 0.56 6.95
N ILE A 292 2.24 0.69 5.67
CA ILE A 292 3.60 0.81 5.12
C ILE A 292 3.78 2.26 4.67
N PHE A 293 4.68 2.97 5.38
CA PHE A 293 5.00 4.36 5.07
C PHE A 293 5.48 4.53 3.62
N PRO A 294 5.08 5.58 2.89
CA PRO A 294 4.28 6.70 3.39
C PRO A 294 2.76 6.60 3.13
N ASN A 295 2.28 5.68 2.28
CA ASN A 295 0.94 5.81 1.69
C ASN A 295 0.22 4.49 1.43
N THR A 296 0.72 3.39 1.98
CA THR A 296 0.18 2.06 1.68
C THR A 296 -0.46 1.43 2.89
N VAL A 297 -1.64 0.87 2.70
CA VAL A 297 -2.38 0.07 3.68
C VAL A 297 -2.54 -1.34 3.14
N VAL A 298 -2.18 -2.33 3.94
CA VAL A 298 -2.39 -3.75 3.65
C VAL A 298 -3.32 -4.33 4.69
N PHE A 299 -4.49 -4.76 4.27
CA PHE A 299 -5.41 -5.50 5.11
C PHE A 299 -5.26 -6.99 4.81
N PHE A 300 -5.03 -7.78 5.84
CA PHE A 300 -5.03 -9.23 5.77
C PHE A 300 -6.24 -9.74 6.54
N GLY A 301 -7.15 -10.35 5.85
CA GLY A 301 -8.41 -10.83 6.40
C GLY A 301 -8.76 -12.23 5.98
N SER A 302 -9.80 -12.79 6.57
CA SER A 302 -10.35 -14.08 6.21
C SER A 302 -11.86 -14.00 5.97
N VAL A 303 -12.34 -14.85 5.08
CA VAL A 303 -13.75 -15.12 4.91
C VAL A 303 -13.99 -16.58 5.30
N GLY A 304 -14.44 -16.81 6.53
CA GLY A 304 -14.54 -18.14 7.10
C GLY A 304 -13.20 -18.73 7.56
N VAL A 305 -13.17 -20.02 7.82
CA VAL A 305 -11.97 -20.75 8.25
C VAL A 305 -11.13 -21.08 7.01
N ASP A 306 -9.84 -20.83 7.06
CA ASP A 306 -8.84 -21.14 6.02
C ASP A 306 -8.95 -20.39 4.67
N SER A 307 -9.75 -19.33 4.61
CA SER A 307 -9.96 -18.54 3.39
C SER A 307 -9.41 -17.11 3.56
N PHE A 308 -8.10 -16.94 3.36
CA PHE A 308 -7.42 -15.64 3.54
C PHE A 308 -7.29 -14.90 2.23
N PHE A 309 -7.42 -13.59 2.27
CA PHE A 309 -7.14 -12.69 1.17
C PHE A 309 -6.37 -11.45 1.66
N THR A 310 -5.66 -10.84 0.74
CA THR A 310 -4.93 -9.61 1.03
C THR A 310 -5.54 -8.46 0.20
N GLN A 311 -5.85 -7.37 0.87
CA GLN A 311 -6.27 -6.12 0.24
C GLN A 311 -5.14 -5.11 0.35
N VAL A 312 -4.80 -4.46 -0.75
CA VAL A 312 -3.73 -3.46 -0.80
C VAL A 312 -4.31 -2.16 -1.31
N PHE A 313 -4.23 -1.12 -0.48
CA PHE A 313 -4.64 0.25 -0.80
C PHE A 313 -3.39 1.11 -0.88
N ARG A 314 -3.18 1.78 -1.99
CA ARG A 314 -2.07 2.72 -2.19
C ARG A 314 -2.66 4.08 -2.54
N LEU A 315 -2.56 5.02 -1.60
CA LEU A 315 -3.20 6.33 -1.70
C LEU A 315 -2.21 7.35 -2.29
N PHE A 316 -2.55 7.92 -3.40
CA PHE A 316 -1.74 8.93 -4.09
C PHE A 316 -2.50 10.24 -4.24
N PRO A 317 -1.81 11.38 -4.09
CA PRO A 317 -2.42 12.66 -4.41
C PRO A 317 -2.57 12.83 -5.94
N ASP A 318 -3.74 13.31 -6.36
CA ASP A 318 -4.01 13.80 -7.72
C ASP A 318 -4.29 15.32 -7.65
N GLY A 319 -3.40 16.05 -6.98
CA GLY A 319 -3.55 17.43 -6.56
C GLY A 319 -3.75 17.59 -5.05
N VAL A 320 -3.81 18.82 -4.54
CA VAL A 320 -3.95 19.11 -3.10
C VAL A 320 -5.23 18.50 -2.53
N GLY A 321 -6.33 18.59 -3.26
CA GLY A 321 -7.67 18.17 -2.84
C GLY A 321 -8.26 17.02 -3.63
N LYS A 322 -7.41 16.17 -4.21
CA LYS A 322 -7.84 14.95 -4.87
C LYS A 322 -6.95 13.78 -4.48
N THR A 323 -7.59 12.66 -4.18
CA THR A 323 -6.94 11.38 -3.88
C THR A 323 -7.29 10.36 -4.95
N ARG A 324 -6.28 9.63 -5.37
CA ARG A 324 -6.40 8.44 -6.20
C ARG A 324 -5.90 7.25 -5.38
N CYS A 325 -6.77 6.32 -5.03
CA CYS A 325 -6.41 5.10 -4.34
C CYS A 325 -6.38 3.93 -5.33
N GLN A 326 -5.23 3.33 -5.50
CA GLN A 326 -5.09 2.06 -6.20
C GLN A 326 -5.44 0.95 -5.24
N PHE A 327 -6.53 0.26 -5.51
CA PHE A 327 -7.03 -0.83 -4.69
C PHE A 327 -6.91 -2.16 -5.41
N ALA A 328 -6.39 -3.16 -4.72
CA ALA A 328 -6.22 -4.50 -5.25
C ALA A 328 -6.53 -5.58 -4.21
N VAL A 329 -7.10 -6.69 -4.65
CA VAL A 329 -7.28 -7.91 -3.86
C VAL A 329 -6.42 -9.01 -4.44
N TYR A 330 -5.73 -9.71 -3.56
CA TYR A 330 -4.86 -10.83 -3.87
C TYR A 330 -5.32 -12.08 -3.12
N ALA A 331 -5.24 -13.22 -3.79
CA ALA A 331 -5.41 -14.55 -3.20
C ALA A 331 -4.03 -15.15 -2.86
N PRO A 332 -3.90 -16.05 -1.88
CA PRO A 332 -2.69 -16.84 -1.68
C PRO A 332 -2.45 -17.76 -2.88
N PHE A 333 -1.18 -17.95 -3.25
CA PHE A 333 -0.77 -18.80 -4.36
C PHE A 333 -1.29 -20.22 -4.22
N GLY A 334 -1.83 -20.76 -5.32
CA GLY A 334 -2.26 -22.15 -5.40
C GLY A 334 -3.63 -22.46 -4.75
N VAL A 335 -4.32 -21.46 -4.20
CA VAL A 335 -5.67 -21.62 -3.61
C VAL A 335 -6.78 -21.34 -4.64
N GLY A 336 -6.40 -21.05 -5.87
CA GLY A 336 -7.23 -20.47 -6.92
C GLY A 336 -8.28 -21.39 -7.54
N THR A 337 -9.24 -21.93 -6.77
CA THR A 337 -10.51 -22.39 -7.36
C THR A 337 -11.30 -21.19 -7.87
N ASP A 338 -12.13 -21.35 -8.88
CA ASP A 338 -12.98 -20.28 -9.42
C ASP A 338 -13.90 -19.71 -8.33
N GLU A 339 -14.36 -20.54 -7.40
CA GLU A 339 -15.17 -20.15 -6.24
C GLU A 339 -14.41 -19.21 -5.31
N TYR A 340 -13.13 -19.50 -5.04
CA TYR A 340 -12.30 -18.66 -4.19
C TYR A 340 -12.01 -17.30 -4.84
N LYS A 341 -11.72 -17.29 -6.14
CA LYS A 341 -11.54 -16.04 -6.90
C LYS A 341 -12.81 -15.21 -6.89
N ALA A 342 -13.98 -15.82 -7.11
CA ALA A 342 -15.26 -15.12 -7.05
C ALA A 342 -15.51 -14.52 -5.65
N MET A 343 -15.13 -15.21 -4.59
CA MET A 343 -15.20 -14.67 -3.22
C MET A 343 -14.28 -13.48 -3.02
N CYS A 344 -13.05 -13.53 -3.52
CA CYS A 344 -12.11 -12.40 -3.48
C CYS A 344 -12.63 -11.20 -4.30
N GLU A 345 -13.27 -11.43 -5.44
CA GLU A 345 -13.90 -10.38 -6.24
C GLU A 345 -15.07 -9.74 -5.50
N MET A 346 -15.92 -10.53 -4.84
CA MET A 346 -16.99 -10.01 -3.98
C MET A 346 -16.44 -9.18 -2.81
N ALA A 347 -15.36 -9.64 -2.18
CA ALA A 347 -14.69 -8.90 -1.12
C ALA A 347 -14.13 -7.56 -1.64
N TYR A 348 -13.57 -7.54 -2.87
CA TYR A 348 -13.16 -6.31 -3.54
C TYR A 348 -14.34 -5.35 -3.71
N ASP A 349 -15.45 -5.82 -4.31
CA ASP A 349 -16.60 -4.97 -4.63
C ASP A 349 -17.27 -4.40 -3.37
N ALA A 350 -17.44 -5.25 -2.34
CA ALA A 350 -18.01 -4.83 -1.06
C ALA A 350 -17.12 -3.77 -0.37
N THR A 351 -15.81 -4.01 -0.31
CA THR A 351 -14.88 -3.06 0.31
C THR A 351 -14.81 -1.75 -0.49
N ALA A 352 -14.71 -1.82 -1.81
CA ALA A 352 -14.67 -0.64 -2.66
C ALA A 352 -15.95 0.21 -2.49
N GLN A 353 -17.12 -0.44 -2.39
CA GLN A 353 -18.37 0.25 -2.15
C GLN A 353 -18.38 0.97 -0.80
N VAL A 354 -18.03 0.27 0.30
CA VAL A 354 -18.01 0.86 1.64
C VAL A 354 -17.06 2.06 1.67
N VAL A 355 -15.81 1.87 1.28
CA VAL A 355 -14.80 2.93 1.29
C VAL A 355 -15.23 4.13 0.43
N GLN A 356 -15.75 3.90 -0.78
CA GLN A 356 -16.13 4.98 -1.68
C GLN A 356 -17.36 5.75 -1.20
N THR A 357 -18.37 5.05 -0.65
CA THR A 357 -19.66 5.67 -0.31
C THR A 357 -19.76 6.14 1.14
N GLU A 358 -18.91 5.64 2.02
CA GLU A 358 -18.91 6.00 3.43
C GLU A 358 -17.65 6.83 3.76
N ASP A 359 -16.45 6.27 3.76
CA ASP A 359 -15.20 6.93 4.16
C ASP A 359 -14.83 8.12 3.26
N TYR A 360 -14.72 7.89 1.96
CA TYR A 360 -14.28 8.92 1.02
C TYR A 360 -15.30 10.04 0.83
N ARG A 361 -16.58 9.72 1.02
CA ARG A 361 -17.63 10.74 1.06
C ARG A 361 -17.44 11.69 2.24
N VAL A 362 -17.17 11.15 3.44
CA VAL A 362 -16.94 11.99 4.65
C VAL A 362 -15.62 12.75 4.54
N ALA A 363 -14.56 12.11 4.06
CA ALA A 363 -13.28 12.77 3.81
C ALA A 363 -13.43 13.94 2.82
N SER A 364 -14.22 13.77 1.75
CA SER A 364 -14.49 14.83 0.77
C SER A 364 -15.27 16.00 1.36
N HIS A 365 -16.31 15.71 2.17
CA HIS A 365 -17.06 16.75 2.87
C HIS A 365 -16.21 17.51 3.88
N GLY A 366 -15.39 16.78 4.67
CA GLY A 366 -14.46 17.38 5.62
C GLY A 366 -13.46 18.29 4.92
N TYR A 367 -12.84 17.84 3.86
CA TYR A 367 -11.90 18.63 3.07
C TYR A 367 -12.55 19.93 2.53
N ALA A 368 -13.73 19.83 1.93
CA ALA A 368 -14.46 20.99 1.43
C ALA A 368 -14.72 22.03 2.53
N ASN A 369 -15.06 21.59 3.75
CA ASN A 369 -15.27 22.47 4.89
C ASN A 369 -13.98 23.12 5.37
N LEU A 370 -12.84 22.40 5.36
CA LEU A 370 -11.53 22.96 5.74
C LEU A 370 -11.11 24.13 4.83
N LEU A 371 -11.49 24.13 3.56
CA LEU A 371 -11.20 25.23 2.63
C LEU A 371 -11.87 26.56 3.07
N THR A 372 -12.98 26.47 3.77
CA THR A 372 -13.77 27.65 4.22
C THR A 372 -13.66 27.92 5.71
N ALA A 373 -12.99 27.05 6.45
CA ALA A 373 -12.76 27.21 7.89
C ALA A 373 -11.88 28.46 8.18
N PRO A 374 -11.96 29.08 9.38
CA PRO A 374 -11.06 30.16 9.81
C PRO A 374 -9.59 29.83 9.61
N ASP A 375 -8.73 30.82 9.37
CA ASP A 375 -7.32 30.58 9.07
C ASP A 375 -6.55 29.90 10.21
N ASP A 376 -6.95 30.11 11.44
CA ASP A 376 -6.39 29.52 12.64
C ASP A 376 -7.09 28.19 13.06
N TYR A 377 -7.91 27.61 12.19
CA TYR A 377 -8.65 26.39 12.50
C TYR A 377 -7.74 25.17 12.63
N HIS A 378 -7.96 24.39 13.69
CA HIS A 378 -7.27 23.13 13.94
C HIS A 378 -8.25 21.96 13.92
N VAL A 379 -7.88 20.92 13.17
CA VAL A 379 -8.46 19.58 13.30
C VAL A 379 -7.88 18.96 14.55
N VAL A 380 -8.66 18.20 15.30
CA VAL A 380 -8.19 17.53 16.52
C VAL A 380 -8.23 16.01 16.31
N ILE A 381 -7.04 15.40 16.31
CA ILE A 381 -6.93 13.94 16.33
C ILE A 381 -6.92 13.47 17.79
N GLY A 382 -7.87 12.65 18.17
CA GLY A 382 -8.02 12.15 19.53
C GLY A 382 -6.85 11.28 20.00
N SER A 383 -6.69 11.12 21.30
CA SER A 383 -5.69 10.17 21.84
C SER A 383 -6.00 8.71 21.48
N ASN A 384 -7.27 8.39 21.25
CA ASN A 384 -7.74 7.10 20.77
C ASN A 384 -7.43 6.84 19.27
N GLU A 385 -7.09 7.88 18.53
CA GLU A 385 -6.67 7.82 17.12
C GLU A 385 -5.13 7.77 17.01
N ASN A 386 -4.53 6.97 17.87
CA ASN A 386 -3.08 6.85 18.08
C ASN A 386 -2.29 6.59 16.79
N ALA A 387 -2.78 5.71 15.89
CA ALA A 387 -2.11 5.41 14.64
C ALA A 387 -2.20 6.58 13.64
N VAL A 388 -3.32 7.32 13.61
CA VAL A 388 -3.47 8.53 12.80
C VAL A 388 -2.46 9.59 13.23
N GLN A 389 -2.32 9.82 14.55
CA GLN A 389 -1.30 10.76 15.07
C GLN A 389 0.11 10.39 14.59
N ALA A 390 0.47 9.10 14.64
CA ALA A 390 1.79 8.61 14.20
C ALA A 390 2.03 8.86 12.70
N VAL A 391 1.04 8.64 11.85
CA VAL A 391 1.13 8.93 10.40
C VAL A 391 1.49 10.39 10.18
N HIS A 392 0.75 11.31 10.78
CA HIS A 392 0.98 12.75 10.60
C HIS A 392 2.34 13.20 11.14
N GLN A 393 2.78 12.67 12.29
CA GLN A 393 4.09 12.96 12.87
C GLN A 393 5.22 12.51 11.91
N HIS A 394 5.18 11.28 11.42
CA HIS A 394 6.20 10.75 10.51
C HIS A 394 6.23 11.47 9.16
N ILE A 395 5.06 11.88 8.63
CA ILE A 395 5.00 12.70 7.42
C ILE A 395 5.65 14.07 7.67
N ALA A 396 5.30 14.73 8.79
CA ALA A 396 5.86 16.03 9.15
C ALA A 396 7.38 15.99 9.29
N GLU A 397 7.92 14.96 9.94
CA GLU A 397 9.35 14.71 10.07
C GLU A 397 10.01 14.51 8.70
N ALA A 398 9.44 13.64 7.85
CA ALA A 398 10.00 13.33 6.54
C ALA A 398 10.04 14.54 5.60
N ILE A 399 9.02 15.40 5.65
CA ILE A 399 9.02 16.63 4.84
C ILE A 399 9.71 17.82 5.52
N GLY A 400 10.01 17.74 6.83
CA GLY A 400 10.61 18.82 7.61
C GLY A 400 9.69 20.03 7.79
N MET A 401 8.38 19.79 7.93
CA MET A 401 7.37 20.84 8.15
C MET A 401 6.55 20.54 9.41
N PRO A 402 6.30 21.52 10.28
CA PRO A 402 5.53 21.32 11.51
C PRO A 402 4.06 20.98 11.25
N LEU A 403 3.37 20.48 12.25
CA LEU A 403 1.92 20.16 12.20
C LEU A 403 1.05 21.36 12.59
N ASN A 404 1.65 22.37 13.25
CA ASN A 404 0.99 23.59 13.73
C ASN A 404 1.56 24.82 13.04
#